data_f7d9866c7dc99f6fdcc6414d90784deb
#
_entry.id   f7d9866c7dc99f6fdcc6414d90784deb
#
_cell.length_a   1.000
_cell.length_b   1.000
_cell.length_c   1.000
_cell.angle_alpha   90.00
_cell.angle_beta   90.00
_cell.angle_gamma   90.00
#
_symmetry.space_group_name_H-M   'P 1'
#
loop_
_entity.id
_entity.type
_entity.pdbx_description
1 polymer ?
#
loop_
_entity_poly.entity_id
_entity_poly.type
_entity_poly.pdbx_seq_one_letter_code
_entity_poly.pdbx_strand_id
1 'polypeptide(L)'
;MSLRRWTREARLTFAMRNPLGGFGRVPTAPAQTLRDPWPGNPAVGERLVRNQAFFEGVAHPLHHGQWDSPSWPQPYREWLQGFGWLRDLRELGAESARVKARSLVATWISIPASERPVSDPAITGARLAAWLSYYDFFAATADDHFRQTLMAALIMEGRSIIALMPEGAEGWRALTALKGLLSVAVAIPDQPDFLSRFLKLIDETINNQFLPDGSHKTRNPENQFQAVREMAEITSILQIAHLPLPSSLMSVCNRATLVLRAMRHNDGGLMIFNGSMAREAPWVAHIISRASRSNVIAASIADSGYMRLASGRTLLLADAGSVAPTGFDSTAHAGMLSFEFSSGKQRIIVNCGSSTQRGWAEALRQAAAHSVLEFKDLAPIDINKAGHVTRRPQVTRHHTTQDGAHWLHMTHDGYAQHGGGTYMRQLYLGPDGQTLRGEETLPGGTRTDFCVRFHLHPDVTIEQTENGFLLYTEEESWLFQSDAHATIEESVYLGGPHRAPTRQIVLTPIVPQPTPSTEDTEHTEHEPGEADLTADGTEQAAYLVEEQQLSTTPQDNQQAEHTPEFYSAPEAERYATYTQPETYEEADLSHTQLQEEHYTAEPTPMVEAVSQTHLLAHSTVLDLV
;
A
#
# COMPACT_ATOMS: atom_id res chain seq x y z
N MET A 1 -29.30 -15.15 10.40
CA MET A 1 -28.56 -15.19 9.11
C MET A 1 -29.20 -14.20 8.15
N SER A 2 -28.41 -13.37 7.43
CA SER A 2 -29.01 -12.44 6.45
C SER A 2 -29.50 -13.21 5.23
N LEU A 3 -30.59 -12.72 4.59
CA LEU A 3 -31.17 -13.30 3.38
C LEU A 3 -30.09 -13.48 2.27
N ARG A 4 -29.16 -12.51 2.18
CA ARG A 4 -28.03 -12.57 1.22
C ARG A 4 -27.11 -13.77 1.47
N ARG A 5 -26.84 -14.11 2.72
CA ARG A 5 -26.00 -15.27 3.06
C ARG A 5 -26.71 -16.57 2.68
N TRP A 6 -28.01 -16.69 2.97
CA TRP A 6 -28.79 -17.85 2.61
C TRP A 6 -28.88 -18.06 1.09
N THR A 7 -29.15 -16.99 0.32
CA THR A 7 -29.20 -17.07 -1.16
C THR A 7 -27.85 -17.43 -1.77
N ARG A 8 -26.74 -16.95 -1.18
CA ARG A 8 -25.37 -17.31 -1.59
C ARG A 8 -25.11 -18.80 -1.35
N GLU A 9 -25.41 -19.29 -0.18
CA GLU A 9 -25.24 -20.71 0.20
C GLU A 9 -26.11 -21.62 -0.66
N ALA A 10 -27.35 -21.22 -0.96
CA ALA A 10 -28.25 -21.97 -1.82
C ALA A 10 -27.72 -22.05 -3.27
N ARG A 11 -27.26 -20.93 -3.86
CA ARG A 11 -26.62 -20.90 -5.20
C ARG A 11 -25.39 -21.79 -5.25
N LEU A 12 -24.53 -21.71 -4.24
CA LEU A 12 -23.31 -22.51 -4.16
C LEU A 12 -23.67 -24.01 -4.04
N THR A 13 -24.60 -24.37 -3.16
CA THR A 13 -25.04 -25.76 -3.00
C THR A 13 -25.64 -26.32 -4.28
N PHE A 14 -26.44 -25.52 -4.99
CA PHE A 14 -27.00 -25.91 -6.30
C PHE A 14 -25.90 -26.11 -7.35
N ALA A 15 -24.93 -25.18 -7.46
CA ALA A 15 -23.81 -25.26 -8.40
C ALA A 15 -22.93 -26.49 -8.13
N MET A 16 -22.72 -26.82 -6.85
CA MET A 16 -21.89 -27.96 -6.42
C MET A 16 -22.60 -29.32 -6.56
N ARG A 17 -23.93 -29.35 -6.42
CA ARG A 17 -24.73 -30.58 -6.43
C ARG A 17 -25.48 -30.84 -7.74
N ASN A 18 -25.41 -29.92 -8.73
CA ASN A 18 -26.29 -29.94 -9.90
C ASN A 18 -26.39 -31.35 -10.54
N PRO A 19 -27.43 -32.15 -10.23
CA PRO A 19 -27.61 -33.48 -10.78
C PRO A 19 -28.08 -33.47 -12.24
N LEU A 20 -28.56 -32.32 -12.75
CA LEU A 20 -29.07 -32.15 -14.10
C LEU A 20 -27.99 -31.64 -15.08
N GLY A 21 -26.95 -31.00 -14.58
CA GLY A 21 -25.77 -30.67 -15.34
C GLY A 21 -24.78 -31.82 -15.28
N GLY A 22 -25.12 -32.95 -15.87
CA GLY A 22 -24.18 -34.06 -16.00
C GLY A 22 -22.84 -33.50 -16.45
N PHE A 23 -21.73 -33.92 -15.79
CA PHE A 23 -20.38 -33.43 -16.08
C PHE A 23 -19.96 -33.66 -17.54
N GLY A 24 -20.83 -34.02 -18.46
CA GLY A 24 -20.37 -34.51 -19.72
C GLY A 24 -19.22 -35.52 -19.51
N ARG A 25 -18.50 -35.86 -20.51
CA ARG A 25 -17.28 -36.65 -20.32
C ARG A 25 -16.21 -35.76 -19.69
N VAL A 26 -15.82 -36.02 -18.41
CA VAL A 26 -14.70 -35.34 -17.77
C VAL A 26 -13.43 -35.66 -18.56
N PRO A 27 -12.71 -34.65 -19.10
CA PRO A 27 -11.49 -34.92 -19.85
C PRO A 27 -10.38 -35.43 -18.91
N THR A 28 -9.43 -36.18 -19.46
CA THR A 28 -8.31 -36.74 -18.71
C THR A 28 -7.13 -35.77 -18.58
N ALA A 29 -7.14 -34.70 -19.39
CA ALA A 29 -6.12 -33.66 -19.42
C ALA A 29 -6.73 -32.34 -19.92
N PRO A 30 -6.13 -31.18 -19.59
CA PRO A 30 -6.52 -29.89 -20.15
C PRO A 30 -6.29 -29.88 -21.68
N ALA A 31 -7.21 -29.26 -22.41
CA ALA A 31 -7.09 -29.10 -23.87
C ALA A 31 -5.90 -28.19 -24.26
N GLN A 32 -5.54 -27.27 -23.37
CA GLN A 32 -4.43 -26.33 -23.57
C GLN A 32 -3.68 -26.10 -22.26
N THR A 33 -2.35 -26.11 -22.33
CA THR A 33 -1.47 -25.83 -21.21
C THR A 33 -1.33 -24.32 -21.01
N LEU A 34 -1.55 -23.88 -19.80
CA LEU A 34 -1.28 -22.51 -19.37
C LEU A 34 0.13 -22.38 -18.81
N ARG A 35 0.60 -21.15 -18.73
CA ARG A 35 1.91 -20.83 -18.11
C ARG A 35 1.76 -19.66 -17.17
N ASP A 36 2.26 -19.82 -15.94
CA ASP A 36 2.48 -18.70 -15.03
C ASP A 36 3.72 -17.91 -15.54
N PRO A 37 3.59 -16.62 -15.83
CA PRO A 37 4.70 -15.83 -16.36
C PRO A 37 5.72 -15.41 -15.28
N TRP A 38 5.44 -15.65 -14.00
CA TRP A 38 6.22 -15.13 -12.89
C TRP A 38 7.30 -16.13 -12.44
N PRO A 39 8.48 -15.62 -12.04
CA PRO A 39 9.54 -16.47 -11.51
C PRO A 39 9.16 -17.04 -10.14
N GLY A 40 9.62 -18.26 -9.83
CA GLY A 40 9.55 -18.88 -8.52
C GLY A 40 10.84 -18.70 -7.73
N ASN A 41 10.79 -19.02 -6.44
CA ASN A 41 11.95 -19.03 -5.55
C ASN A 41 12.27 -20.48 -5.14
N PRO A 42 13.38 -21.07 -5.61
CA PRO A 42 13.74 -22.45 -5.30
C PRO A 42 14.00 -22.67 -3.80
N ALA A 43 14.49 -21.68 -3.05
CA ALA A 43 14.69 -21.79 -1.61
C ALA A 43 13.36 -21.90 -0.85
N VAL A 44 12.30 -21.21 -1.31
CA VAL A 44 10.94 -21.39 -0.78
C VAL A 44 10.42 -22.79 -1.14
N GLY A 45 10.69 -23.25 -2.37
CA GLY A 45 10.36 -24.62 -2.82
C GLY A 45 10.98 -25.68 -1.93
N GLU A 46 12.26 -25.56 -1.54
CA GLU A 46 12.92 -26.49 -0.61
C GLU A 46 12.26 -26.53 0.76
N ARG A 47 11.87 -25.36 1.31
CA ARG A 47 11.15 -25.31 2.60
C ARG A 47 9.81 -26.03 2.52
N LEU A 48 9.07 -25.84 1.43
CA LEU A 48 7.80 -26.54 1.19
C LEU A 48 7.98 -28.06 1.14
N VAL A 49 9.04 -28.56 0.49
CA VAL A 49 9.38 -29.99 0.49
C VAL A 49 9.61 -30.51 1.91
N ARG A 50 10.25 -29.70 2.76
CA ARG A 50 10.50 -30.00 4.17
C ARG A 50 9.30 -29.74 5.10
N ASN A 51 8.09 -29.57 4.57
CA ASN A 51 6.85 -29.25 5.31
C ASN A 51 6.88 -27.90 6.05
N GLN A 52 7.57 -26.92 5.52
CA GLN A 52 7.59 -25.56 6.03
C GLN A 52 7.07 -24.59 4.95
N ALA A 53 5.95 -23.93 5.24
CA ALA A 53 5.46 -22.82 4.45
C ALA A 53 6.12 -21.53 4.97
N PHE A 54 6.67 -20.73 4.06
CA PHE A 54 7.30 -19.46 4.42
C PHE A 54 6.50 -18.31 3.81
N PHE A 55 5.90 -17.50 4.68
CA PHE A 55 5.03 -16.40 4.28
C PHE A 55 5.33 -15.14 5.09
N GLU A 56 5.57 -14.01 4.41
CA GLU A 56 5.90 -12.70 5.01
C GLU A 56 6.98 -12.78 6.11
N GLY A 57 8.06 -13.50 5.84
CA GLY A 57 9.18 -13.66 6.78
C GLY A 57 8.95 -14.70 7.89
N VAL A 58 7.75 -15.29 7.99
CA VAL A 58 7.40 -16.26 9.05
C VAL A 58 7.31 -17.67 8.49
N ALA A 59 7.94 -18.64 9.18
CA ALA A 59 7.83 -20.05 8.87
C ALA A 59 6.62 -20.66 9.58
N HIS A 60 5.73 -21.30 8.84
CA HIS A 60 4.58 -22.03 9.35
C HIS A 60 4.75 -23.53 9.08
N PRO A 61 4.49 -24.41 10.03
CA PRO A 61 4.50 -25.84 9.76
C PRO A 61 3.36 -26.21 8.81
N LEU A 62 3.69 -26.97 7.76
CA LEU A 62 2.72 -27.46 6.78
C LEU A 62 2.26 -28.87 7.16
N HIS A 63 1.17 -28.98 7.89
CA HIS A 63 0.61 -30.25 8.29
C HIS A 63 -0.21 -30.89 7.16
N HIS A 64 -0.11 -32.20 7.03
CA HIS A 64 -0.83 -32.96 6.00
C HIS A 64 -2.35 -32.80 6.20
N GLY A 65 -3.04 -32.33 5.17
CA GLY A 65 -4.49 -32.15 5.19
C GLY A 65 -5.02 -30.96 5.97
N GLN A 66 -4.16 -30.16 6.61
CA GLN A 66 -4.59 -28.95 7.34
C GLN A 66 -4.50 -27.73 6.40
N TRP A 67 -5.66 -27.22 5.99
CA TRP A 67 -5.77 -26.11 5.03
C TRP A 67 -6.37 -24.85 5.61
N ASP A 68 -6.85 -24.89 6.86
CA ASP A 68 -7.39 -23.74 7.57
C ASP A 68 -7.20 -23.87 9.08
N SER A 69 -7.06 -22.74 9.75
CA SER A 69 -7.09 -22.62 11.20
C SER A 69 -7.54 -21.22 11.61
N PRO A 70 -8.44 -21.11 12.60
CA PRO A 70 -8.83 -19.79 13.14
C PRO A 70 -7.66 -18.99 13.74
N SER A 71 -6.58 -19.68 14.15
CA SER A 71 -5.38 -19.03 14.69
C SER A 71 -4.46 -18.46 13.64
N TRP A 72 -4.63 -18.82 12.37
CA TRP A 72 -3.79 -18.31 11.29
C TRP A 72 -4.24 -16.93 10.81
N PRO A 73 -3.30 -16.03 10.49
CA PRO A 73 -3.63 -14.76 9.82
C PRO A 73 -4.38 -15.01 8.51
N GLN A 74 -5.37 -14.17 8.21
CA GLN A 74 -6.16 -14.33 6.97
C GLN A 74 -5.28 -14.29 5.71
N PRO A 75 -4.28 -13.40 5.56
CA PRO A 75 -3.41 -13.39 4.38
C PRO A 75 -2.64 -14.70 4.17
N TYR A 76 -2.17 -15.33 5.26
CA TYR A 76 -1.52 -16.64 5.17
C TYR A 76 -2.48 -17.73 4.69
N ARG A 77 -3.71 -17.77 5.21
CA ARG A 77 -4.73 -18.73 4.76
C ARG A 77 -5.06 -18.56 3.27
N GLU A 78 -5.22 -17.32 2.81
CA GLU A 78 -5.48 -16.99 1.40
C GLU A 78 -4.33 -17.41 0.50
N TRP A 79 -3.09 -17.12 0.91
CA TRP A 79 -1.88 -17.53 0.19
C TRP A 79 -1.78 -19.06 0.10
N LEU A 80 -1.99 -19.77 1.21
CA LEU A 80 -1.90 -21.23 1.27
C LEU A 80 -2.95 -21.89 0.35
N GLN A 81 -4.21 -21.44 0.45
CA GLN A 81 -5.35 -21.98 -0.30
C GLN A 81 -5.36 -21.55 -1.78
N GLY A 82 -4.64 -20.50 -2.13
CA GLY A 82 -4.49 -20.00 -3.50
C GLY A 82 -3.52 -20.80 -4.36
N PHE A 83 -2.67 -21.64 -3.75
CA PHE A 83 -1.70 -22.51 -4.45
C PHE A 83 -0.66 -21.77 -5.32
N GLY A 84 -0.52 -20.46 -5.19
CA GLY A 84 0.48 -19.69 -5.96
C GLY A 84 1.93 -20.14 -5.71
N TRP A 85 2.21 -20.75 -4.56
CA TRP A 85 3.49 -21.33 -4.18
C TRP A 85 3.89 -22.59 -4.99
N LEU A 86 3.01 -23.13 -5.83
CA LEU A 86 3.38 -24.18 -6.79
C LEU A 86 4.50 -23.74 -7.74
N ARG A 87 4.62 -22.42 -7.99
CA ARG A 87 5.72 -21.84 -8.78
C ARG A 87 7.08 -22.13 -8.16
N ASP A 88 7.17 -22.05 -6.84
CA ASP A 88 8.42 -22.23 -6.10
C ASP A 88 8.86 -23.70 -6.14
N LEU A 89 7.91 -24.63 -6.02
CA LEU A 89 8.18 -26.06 -6.19
C LEU A 89 8.59 -26.40 -7.64
N ARG A 90 7.96 -25.77 -8.63
CA ARG A 90 8.35 -25.93 -10.04
C ARG A 90 9.74 -25.37 -10.30
N GLU A 91 10.08 -24.21 -9.74
CA GLU A 91 11.40 -23.60 -9.91
C GLU A 91 12.50 -24.45 -9.29
N LEU A 92 12.24 -25.10 -8.14
CA LEU A 92 13.13 -26.09 -7.56
C LEU A 92 13.37 -27.30 -8.51
N GLY A 93 12.35 -27.70 -9.28
CA GLY A 93 12.43 -28.69 -10.37
C GLY A 93 12.75 -30.13 -9.94
N ALA A 94 13.03 -30.41 -8.67
CA ALA A 94 13.38 -31.72 -8.15
C ALA A 94 12.17 -32.68 -8.18
N GLU A 95 12.43 -33.98 -8.28
CA GLU A 95 11.37 -35.01 -8.21
C GLU A 95 10.61 -34.94 -6.88
N SER A 96 11.31 -34.71 -5.77
CA SER A 96 10.70 -34.48 -4.46
C SER A 96 9.72 -33.31 -4.44
N ALA A 97 10.00 -32.22 -5.16
CA ALA A 97 9.12 -31.07 -5.31
C ALA A 97 7.86 -31.44 -6.12
N ARG A 98 8.01 -32.22 -7.18
CA ARG A 98 6.89 -32.72 -7.99
C ARG A 98 5.96 -33.61 -7.18
N VAL A 99 6.53 -34.59 -6.45
CA VAL A 99 5.77 -35.48 -5.56
C VAL A 99 5.06 -34.69 -4.48
N LYS A 100 5.75 -33.70 -3.89
CA LYS A 100 5.17 -32.80 -2.88
C LYS A 100 4.00 -31.98 -3.42
N ALA A 101 4.14 -31.37 -4.60
CA ALA A 101 3.08 -30.63 -5.26
C ALA A 101 1.84 -31.50 -5.48
N ARG A 102 2.03 -32.70 -6.06
CA ARG A 102 0.94 -33.67 -6.30
C ARG A 102 0.25 -34.09 -5.00
N SER A 103 1.02 -34.39 -3.94
CA SER A 103 0.48 -34.76 -2.64
C SER A 103 -0.37 -33.65 -2.02
N LEU A 104 0.10 -32.39 -2.06
CA LEU A 104 -0.64 -31.25 -1.53
C LEU A 104 -1.94 -30.99 -2.30
N VAL A 105 -1.91 -31.06 -3.64
CA VAL A 105 -3.13 -30.93 -4.46
C VAL A 105 -4.10 -32.08 -4.17
N ALA A 106 -3.61 -33.32 -4.07
CA ALA A 106 -4.44 -34.49 -3.75
C ALA A 106 -5.14 -34.33 -2.39
N THR A 107 -4.41 -33.86 -1.35
CA THR A 107 -4.99 -33.65 -0.02
C THR A 107 -6.07 -32.57 -0.01
N TRP A 108 -5.91 -31.48 -0.79
CA TRP A 108 -6.98 -30.49 -0.96
C TRP A 108 -8.22 -31.09 -1.61
N ILE A 109 -8.06 -31.80 -2.71
CA ILE A 109 -9.19 -32.39 -3.47
C ILE A 109 -9.95 -33.40 -2.62
N SER A 110 -9.25 -34.15 -1.75
CA SER A 110 -9.85 -35.17 -0.88
C SER A 110 -10.63 -34.62 0.32
N ILE A 111 -10.55 -33.30 0.62
CA ILE A 111 -11.31 -32.70 1.72
C ILE A 111 -12.82 -32.85 1.43
N PRO A 112 -13.62 -33.43 2.37
CA PRO A 112 -15.07 -33.47 2.22
C PRO A 112 -15.65 -32.07 2.04
N ALA A 113 -16.69 -31.93 1.25
CA ALA A 113 -17.31 -30.62 0.98
C ALA A 113 -17.80 -29.88 2.24
N SER A 114 -18.17 -30.64 3.30
CA SER A 114 -18.57 -30.09 4.61
C SER A 114 -17.41 -29.52 5.44
N GLU A 115 -16.17 -29.93 5.15
CA GLU A 115 -14.96 -29.55 5.88
C GLU A 115 -14.10 -28.54 5.11
N ARG A 116 -14.47 -28.25 3.86
CA ARG A 116 -13.73 -27.27 3.07
C ARG A 116 -13.88 -25.87 3.63
N PRO A 117 -12.80 -25.07 3.60
CA PRO A 117 -12.90 -23.65 3.90
C PRO A 117 -14.00 -22.96 3.10
N VAL A 118 -14.56 -21.89 3.63
CA VAL A 118 -15.62 -21.11 2.94
C VAL A 118 -15.10 -20.67 1.59
N SER A 119 -15.88 -20.98 0.52
CA SER A 119 -15.51 -20.62 -0.84
C SER A 119 -15.42 -19.10 -0.99
N ASP A 120 -14.23 -18.62 -1.37
CA ASP A 120 -13.96 -17.27 -1.83
C ASP A 120 -13.62 -17.36 -3.33
N PRO A 121 -14.32 -16.62 -4.22
CA PRO A 121 -14.11 -16.77 -5.66
C PRO A 121 -12.71 -16.30 -6.10
N ALA A 122 -12.08 -15.33 -5.40
CA ALA A 122 -10.73 -14.90 -5.73
C ALA A 122 -9.69 -15.96 -5.35
N ILE A 123 -9.79 -16.54 -4.15
CA ILE A 123 -8.89 -17.64 -3.71
C ILE A 123 -9.07 -18.87 -4.62
N THR A 124 -10.32 -19.21 -4.93
CA THR A 124 -10.63 -20.30 -5.87
C THR A 124 -10.07 -20.00 -7.26
N GLY A 125 -10.20 -18.76 -7.74
CA GLY A 125 -9.64 -18.33 -9.02
C GLY A 125 -8.11 -18.42 -9.07
N ALA A 126 -7.44 -17.98 -8.02
CA ALA A 126 -5.99 -18.11 -7.88
C ALA A 126 -5.54 -19.58 -7.93
N ARG A 127 -6.23 -20.46 -7.19
CA ARG A 127 -5.97 -21.90 -7.16
C ARG A 127 -6.16 -22.56 -8.52
N LEU A 128 -7.26 -22.28 -9.21
CA LEU A 128 -7.54 -22.83 -10.53
C LEU A 128 -6.49 -22.41 -11.56
N ALA A 129 -6.12 -21.13 -11.57
CA ALA A 129 -5.06 -20.63 -12.44
C ALA A 129 -3.71 -21.29 -12.10
N ALA A 130 -3.37 -21.45 -10.83
CA ALA A 130 -2.14 -22.12 -10.41
C ALA A 130 -2.13 -23.61 -10.81
N TRP A 131 -3.19 -24.36 -10.52
CA TRP A 131 -3.26 -25.79 -10.89
C TRP A 131 -3.10 -26.01 -12.38
N LEU A 132 -3.73 -25.18 -13.21
CA LEU A 132 -3.65 -25.29 -14.67
C LEU A 132 -2.31 -24.80 -15.22
N SER A 133 -1.71 -23.76 -14.63
CA SER A 133 -0.38 -23.28 -15.04
C SER A 133 0.76 -24.25 -14.73
N TYR A 134 0.58 -25.09 -13.72
CA TYR A 134 1.58 -26.06 -13.27
C TYR A 134 1.15 -27.53 -13.51
N TYR A 135 0.08 -27.75 -14.31
CA TYR A 135 -0.41 -29.09 -14.61
C TYR A 135 0.69 -30.00 -15.13
N ASP A 136 1.48 -29.56 -16.09
CA ASP A 136 2.56 -30.34 -16.68
C ASP A 136 3.64 -30.74 -15.67
N PHE A 137 3.87 -29.91 -14.66
CA PHE A 137 4.86 -30.17 -13.61
C PHE A 137 4.41 -31.28 -12.68
N PHE A 138 3.18 -31.24 -12.14
CA PHE A 138 2.80 -32.16 -11.07
C PHE A 138 1.76 -33.23 -11.49
N ALA A 139 0.95 -32.98 -12.54
CA ALA A 139 -0.18 -33.82 -12.88
C ALA A 139 0.03 -34.67 -14.14
N ALA A 140 0.75 -34.19 -15.17
CA ALA A 140 0.86 -34.87 -16.47
C ALA A 140 1.41 -36.31 -16.35
N THR A 141 2.31 -36.57 -15.40
CA THR A 141 2.90 -37.90 -15.13
C THR A 141 2.20 -38.67 -14.02
N ALA A 142 1.05 -38.19 -13.52
CA ALA A 142 0.26 -38.87 -12.51
C ALA A 142 -0.57 -40.00 -13.15
N ASP A 143 -1.10 -40.89 -12.31
CA ASP A 143 -2.05 -41.92 -12.77
C ASP A 143 -3.37 -41.30 -13.26
N ASP A 144 -4.14 -42.10 -14.01
CA ASP A 144 -5.40 -41.66 -14.62
C ASP A 144 -6.44 -41.26 -13.57
N HIS A 145 -6.46 -41.93 -12.42
CA HIS A 145 -7.40 -41.64 -11.35
C HIS A 145 -7.17 -40.22 -10.80
N PHE A 146 -5.92 -39.89 -10.49
CA PHE A 146 -5.57 -38.55 -10.03
C PHE A 146 -5.93 -37.49 -11.06
N ARG A 147 -5.57 -37.70 -12.34
CA ARG A 147 -5.86 -36.73 -13.42
C ARG A 147 -7.37 -36.53 -13.59
N GLN A 148 -8.17 -37.58 -13.61
CA GLN A 148 -9.64 -37.47 -13.72
C GLN A 148 -10.24 -36.75 -12.49
N THR A 149 -9.75 -37.05 -11.28
CA THR A 149 -10.21 -36.41 -10.06
C THR A 149 -9.87 -34.91 -10.06
N LEU A 150 -8.65 -34.53 -10.49
CA LEU A 150 -8.24 -33.15 -10.66
C LEU A 150 -9.12 -32.40 -11.67
N MET A 151 -9.37 -32.98 -12.84
CA MET A 151 -10.21 -32.36 -13.86
C MET A 151 -11.66 -32.18 -13.39
N ALA A 152 -12.21 -33.15 -12.66
CA ALA A 152 -13.54 -33.01 -12.04
C ALA A 152 -13.57 -31.88 -10.99
N ALA A 153 -12.50 -31.75 -10.17
CA ALA A 153 -12.36 -30.68 -9.19
C ALA A 153 -12.29 -29.29 -9.86
N LEU A 154 -11.55 -29.15 -10.97
CA LEU A 154 -11.48 -27.91 -11.76
C LEU A 154 -12.87 -27.46 -12.24
N ILE A 155 -13.68 -28.38 -12.77
CA ILE A 155 -15.05 -28.09 -13.22
C ILE A 155 -15.91 -27.63 -12.03
N MET A 156 -15.85 -28.36 -10.92
CA MET A 156 -16.65 -28.08 -9.74
C MET A 156 -16.29 -26.71 -9.11
N GLU A 157 -15.01 -26.42 -8.94
CA GLU A 157 -14.55 -25.14 -8.42
C GLU A 157 -14.82 -23.98 -9.39
N GLY A 158 -14.69 -24.19 -10.71
CA GLY A 158 -15.10 -23.20 -11.71
C GLY A 158 -16.59 -22.84 -11.63
N ARG A 159 -17.46 -23.82 -11.42
CA ARG A 159 -18.91 -23.61 -11.20
C ARG A 159 -19.18 -22.82 -9.91
N SER A 160 -18.36 -23.02 -8.86
CA SER A 160 -18.49 -22.23 -7.63
C SER A 160 -18.20 -20.74 -7.87
N ILE A 161 -17.24 -20.41 -8.73
CA ILE A 161 -16.97 -19.01 -9.13
C ILE A 161 -18.20 -18.44 -9.85
N ILE A 162 -18.78 -19.16 -10.82
CA ILE A 162 -19.99 -18.70 -11.53
C ILE A 162 -21.14 -18.41 -10.56
N ALA A 163 -21.33 -19.26 -9.55
CA ALA A 163 -22.39 -19.11 -8.56
C ALA A 163 -22.19 -17.92 -7.62
N LEU A 164 -20.95 -17.56 -7.35
CA LEU A 164 -20.60 -16.51 -6.37
C LEU A 164 -20.37 -15.13 -7.00
N MET A 165 -19.99 -15.07 -8.29
CA MET A 165 -19.74 -13.80 -8.98
C MET A 165 -21.03 -13.18 -9.54
N PRO A 166 -21.15 -11.83 -9.58
CA PRO A 166 -20.11 -10.84 -9.23
C PRO A 166 -20.02 -10.51 -7.73
N GLU A 167 -21.02 -10.83 -6.91
CA GLU A 167 -21.14 -10.31 -5.54
C GLU A 167 -20.12 -10.90 -4.55
N GLY A 168 -19.40 -11.94 -4.95
CA GLY A 168 -18.47 -12.68 -4.09
C GLY A 168 -17.06 -12.09 -4.00
N ALA A 169 -16.67 -11.21 -4.92
CA ALA A 169 -15.37 -10.57 -4.94
C ALA A 169 -15.45 -9.18 -5.56
N GLU A 170 -14.63 -8.27 -5.06
CA GLU A 170 -14.55 -6.88 -5.49
C GLU A 170 -13.10 -6.49 -5.81
N GLY A 171 -12.94 -5.36 -6.49
CA GLY A 171 -11.63 -4.84 -6.85
C GLY A 171 -10.80 -5.84 -7.65
N TRP A 172 -9.47 -5.80 -7.50
CA TRP A 172 -8.55 -6.71 -8.19
C TRP A 172 -8.83 -8.20 -7.88
N ARG A 173 -9.42 -8.52 -6.73
CA ARG A 173 -9.81 -9.89 -6.36
C ARG A 173 -10.88 -10.45 -7.31
N ALA A 174 -11.77 -9.60 -7.86
CA ALA A 174 -12.71 -10.02 -8.89
C ALA A 174 -11.99 -10.39 -10.20
N LEU A 175 -10.92 -9.68 -10.56
CA LEU A 175 -10.07 -10.05 -11.71
C LEU A 175 -9.38 -11.40 -11.47
N THR A 176 -8.91 -11.69 -10.26
CA THR A 176 -8.34 -13.00 -9.91
C THR A 176 -9.36 -14.12 -10.06
N ALA A 177 -10.61 -13.89 -9.62
CA ALA A 177 -11.70 -14.86 -9.82
C ALA A 177 -11.97 -15.13 -11.32
N LEU A 178 -12.03 -14.06 -12.11
CA LEU A 178 -12.24 -14.14 -13.56
C LEU A 178 -11.05 -14.79 -14.30
N LYS A 179 -9.82 -14.54 -13.84
CA LYS A 179 -8.64 -15.25 -14.36
C LYS A 179 -8.76 -16.76 -14.18
N GLY A 180 -9.14 -17.22 -12.99
CA GLY A 180 -9.37 -18.64 -12.73
C GLY A 180 -10.49 -19.23 -13.58
N LEU A 181 -11.58 -18.50 -13.74
CA LEU A 181 -12.70 -18.91 -14.60
C LEU A 181 -12.27 -19.04 -16.06
N LEU A 182 -11.51 -18.06 -16.59
CA LEU A 182 -10.93 -18.11 -17.93
C LEU A 182 -9.95 -19.27 -18.07
N SER A 183 -9.13 -19.53 -17.06
CA SER A 183 -8.18 -20.66 -17.06
C SER A 183 -8.92 -21.99 -17.26
N VAL A 184 -10.03 -22.21 -16.55
CA VAL A 184 -10.86 -23.41 -16.71
C VAL A 184 -11.55 -23.42 -18.08
N ALA A 185 -12.05 -22.28 -18.57
CA ALA A 185 -12.69 -22.19 -19.89
C ALA A 185 -11.75 -22.61 -21.03
N VAL A 186 -10.47 -22.22 -20.95
CA VAL A 186 -9.43 -22.57 -21.94
C VAL A 186 -9.01 -24.03 -21.80
N ALA A 187 -8.90 -24.53 -20.59
CA ALA A 187 -8.50 -25.91 -20.33
C ALA A 187 -9.59 -26.93 -20.67
N ILE A 188 -10.86 -26.52 -20.56
CA ILE A 188 -12.04 -27.42 -20.76
C ILE A 188 -13.06 -26.72 -21.67
N PRO A 189 -12.76 -26.59 -22.97
CA PRO A 189 -13.61 -25.85 -23.92
C PRO A 189 -14.99 -26.49 -24.14
N ASP A 190 -15.16 -27.78 -23.84
CA ASP A 190 -16.45 -28.48 -23.87
C ASP A 190 -17.46 -27.99 -22.83
N GLN A 191 -17.04 -27.06 -21.95
CA GLN A 191 -17.89 -26.39 -20.96
C GLN A 191 -18.06 -24.89 -21.32
N PRO A 192 -18.91 -24.54 -22.29
CA PRO A 192 -18.98 -23.17 -22.86
C PRO A 192 -19.46 -22.11 -21.85
N ASP A 193 -20.11 -22.53 -20.79
CA ASP A 193 -20.60 -21.60 -19.74
C ASP A 193 -19.49 -20.82 -19.04
N PHE A 194 -18.29 -21.41 -18.93
CA PHE A 194 -17.14 -20.73 -18.29
C PHE A 194 -16.70 -19.52 -19.13
N LEU A 195 -16.50 -19.70 -20.44
CA LEU A 195 -16.09 -18.63 -21.33
C LEU A 195 -17.17 -17.55 -21.46
N SER A 196 -18.42 -17.96 -21.67
CA SER A 196 -19.54 -17.02 -21.81
C SER A 196 -19.74 -16.16 -20.53
N ARG A 197 -19.58 -16.77 -19.37
CA ARG A 197 -19.67 -16.06 -18.09
C ARG A 197 -18.49 -15.10 -17.88
N PHE A 198 -17.27 -15.52 -18.22
CA PHE A 198 -16.09 -14.65 -18.20
C PHE A 198 -16.31 -13.42 -19.08
N LEU A 199 -16.68 -13.60 -20.34
CA LEU A 199 -16.89 -12.51 -21.31
C LEU A 199 -17.99 -11.54 -20.85
N LYS A 200 -19.04 -12.05 -20.19
CA LYS A 200 -20.12 -11.22 -19.66
C LYS A 200 -19.67 -10.34 -18.49
N LEU A 201 -18.74 -10.83 -17.64
CA LEU A 201 -18.36 -10.15 -16.40
C LEU A 201 -17.13 -9.26 -16.54
N ILE A 202 -16.24 -9.54 -17.50
CA ILE A 202 -14.93 -8.85 -17.55
C ILE A 202 -15.06 -7.36 -17.79
N ASP A 203 -15.93 -6.93 -18.73
CA ASP A 203 -16.12 -5.51 -19.04
C ASP A 203 -16.71 -4.74 -17.86
N GLU A 204 -17.74 -5.31 -17.20
CA GLU A 204 -18.35 -4.72 -16.01
C GLU A 204 -17.33 -4.62 -14.87
N THR A 205 -16.58 -5.69 -14.63
CA THR A 205 -15.57 -5.75 -13.57
C THR A 205 -14.49 -4.68 -13.77
N ILE A 206 -14.01 -4.47 -15.00
CA ILE A 206 -13.01 -3.45 -15.30
C ILE A 206 -13.59 -2.05 -15.14
N ASN A 207 -14.76 -1.76 -15.75
CA ASN A 207 -15.36 -0.43 -15.70
C ASN A 207 -15.73 0.01 -14.27
N ASN A 208 -16.07 -0.94 -13.41
CA ASN A 208 -16.39 -0.66 -12.01
C ASN A 208 -15.16 -0.31 -11.16
N GLN A 209 -13.93 -0.66 -11.56
CA GLN A 209 -12.74 -0.53 -10.72
C GLN A 209 -11.84 0.65 -11.07
N PHE A 210 -11.85 1.10 -12.33
CA PHE A 210 -10.91 2.11 -12.82
C PHE A 210 -11.57 3.44 -13.09
N LEU A 211 -10.81 4.49 -12.88
CA LEU A 211 -11.12 5.87 -13.29
C LEU A 211 -10.72 6.07 -14.76
N PRO A 212 -11.17 7.16 -15.41
CA PRO A 212 -10.89 7.40 -16.84
C PRO A 212 -9.40 7.45 -17.19
N ASP A 213 -8.55 7.97 -16.28
CA ASP A 213 -7.09 8.02 -16.46
C ASP A 213 -6.41 6.64 -16.33
N GLY A 214 -7.12 5.61 -15.85
CA GLY A 214 -6.60 4.27 -15.58
C GLY A 214 -6.18 4.04 -14.14
N SER A 215 -6.42 5.01 -13.24
CA SER A 215 -6.20 4.84 -11.79
C SER A 215 -7.25 3.93 -11.18
N HIS A 216 -6.84 3.05 -10.27
CA HIS A 216 -7.76 2.23 -9.51
C HIS A 216 -8.55 3.07 -8.48
N LYS A 217 -9.88 2.89 -8.40
CA LYS A 217 -10.78 3.69 -7.56
C LYS A 217 -10.44 3.67 -6.07
N THR A 218 -9.75 2.64 -5.58
CA THR A 218 -9.30 2.60 -4.18
C THR A 218 -8.23 3.63 -3.86
N ARG A 219 -7.59 4.24 -4.86
CA ARG A 219 -6.44 5.13 -4.70
C ARG A 219 -5.25 4.47 -3.96
N ASN A 220 -5.24 3.15 -3.86
CA ASN A 220 -4.17 2.40 -3.24
C ASN A 220 -3.20 1.90 -4.33
N PRO A 221 -1.91 2.31 -4.31
CA PRO A 221 -0.91 1.86 -5.28
C PRO A 221 -0.70 0.34 -5.32
N GLU A 222 -0.88 -0.35 -4.20
CA GLU A 222 -0.86 -1.82 -4.15
C GLU A 222 -2.02 -2.43 -4.95
N ASN A 223 -3.23 -1.88 -4.82
CA ASN A 223 -4.39 -2.36 -5.58
C ASN A 223 -4.24 -2.06 -7.08
N GLN A 224 -3.62 -0.92 -7.44
CA GLN A 224 -3.23 -0.62 -8.82
C GLN A 224 -2.27 -1.69 -9.36
N PHE A 225 -1.24 -2.02 -8.61
CA PHE A 225 -0.23 -3.01 -8.96
C PHE A 225 -0.85 -4.40 -9.15
N GLN A 226 -1.68 -4.86 -8.21
CA GLN A 226 -2.35 -6.16 -8.30
C GLN A 226 -3.31 -6.23 -9.48
N ALA A 227 -4.09 -5.17 -9.72
CA ALA A 227 -5.02 -5.13 -10.84
C ALA A 227 -4.30 -5.17 -12.20
N VAL A 228 -3.19 -4.43 -12.36
CA VAL A 228 -2.35 -4.48 -13.58
C VAL A 228 -1.78 -5.89 -13.79
N ARG A 229 -1.30 -6.53 -12.72
CA ARG A 229 -0.81 -7.91 -12.75
C ARG A 229 -1.89 -8.88 -13.25
N GLU A 230 -3.08 -8.84 -12.64
CA GLU A 230 -4.19 -9.73 -13.01
C GLU A 230 -4.63 -9.52 -14.46
N MET A 231 -4.73 -8.27 -14.92
CA MET A 231 -5.05 -7.96 -16.33
C MET A 231 -3.97 -8.46 -17.31
N ALA A 232 -2.69 -8.35 -16.95
CA ALA A 232 -1.60 -8.88 -17.77
C ALA A 232 -1.67 -10.42 -17.90
N GLU A 233 -1.97 -11.13 -16.81
CA GLU A 233 -2.15 -12.57 -16.81
C GLU A 233 -3.38 -13.00 -17.64
N ILE A 234 -4.54 -12.33 -17.47
CA ILE A 234 -5.74 -12.56 -18.27
C ILE A 234 -5.44 -12.36 -19.77
N THR A 235 -4.74 -11.27 -20.11
CA THR A 235 -4.32 -10.98 -21.48
C THR A 235 -3.45 -12.10 -22.04
N SER A 236 -2.49 -12.59 -21.27
CA SER A 236 -1.62 -13.70 -21.66
C SER A 236 -2.41 -15.00 -21.91
N ILE A 237 -3.38 -15.33 -21.06
CA ILE A 237 -4.22 -16.53 -21.22
C ILE A 237 -5.05 -16.42 -22.50
N LEU A 238 -5.68 -15.27 -22.77
CA LEU A 238 -6.46 -15.05 -23.99
C LEU A 238 -5.59 -15.18 -25.25
N GLN A 239 -4.34 -14.66 -25.22
CA GLN A 239 -3.39 -14.78 -26.31
C GLN A 239 -2.95 -16.23 -26.55
N ILE A 240 -2.63 -16.97 -25.49
CA ILE A 240 -2.28 -18.40 -25.58
C ILE A 240 -3.43 -19.20 -26.18
N ALA A 241 -4.66 -18.87 -25.80
CA ALA A 241 -5.87 -19.54 -26.30
C ALA A 241 -6.33 -19.05 -27.68
N HIS A 242 -5.63 -18.11 -28.29
CA HIS A 242 -6.04 -17.47 -29.57
C HIS A 242 -7.45 -16.87 -29.50
N LEU A 243 -7.91 -16.43 -28.33
CA LEU A 243 -9.18 -15.78 -28.12
C LEU A 243 -9.08 -14.27 -28.36
N PRO A 244 -10.14 -13.61 -28.84
CA PRO A 244 -10.14 -12.18 -29.03
C PRO A 244 -9.98 -11.45 -27.69
N LEU A 245 -9.15 -10.39 -27.66
CA LEU A 245 -8.98 -9.54 -26.49
C LEU A 245 -10.15 -8.55 -26.39
N PRO A 246 -10.88 -8.48 -25.26
CA PRO A 246 -11.86 -7.42 -25.02
C PRO A 246 -11.20 -6.04 -25.13
N SER A 247 -11.83 -5.12 -25.87
CA SER A 247 -11.27 -3.78 -26.11
C SER A 247 -11.13 -2.96 -24.83
N SER A 248 -12.05 -3.12 -23.88
CA SER A 248 -12.00 -2.52 -22.56
C SER A 248 -10.76 -3.00 -21.79
N LEU A 249 -10.48 -4.30 -21.77
CA LEU A 249 -9.31 -4.89 -21.10
C LEU A 249 -8.01 -4.29 -21.65
N MET A 250 -7.84 -4.27 -22.99
CA MET A 250 -6.65 -3.69 -23.61
C MET A 250 -6.47 -2.20 -23.27
N SER A 251 -7.55 -1.43 -23.45
CA SER A 251 -7.53 0.02 -23.24
C SER A 251 -7.21 0.37 -21.77
N VAL A 252 -7.88 -0.28 -20.82
CA VAL A 252 -7.66 -0.01 -19.39
C VAL A 252 -6.31 -0.53 -18.93
N CYS A 253 -5.89 -1.74 -19.33
CA CYS A 253 -4.59 -2.29 -18.97
C CYS A 253 -3.44 -1.37 -19.40
N ASN A 254 -3.50 -0.79 -20.60
CA ASN A 254 -2.51 0.18 -21.07
C ASN A 254 -2.50 1.43 -20.19
N ARG A 255 -3.63 2.10 -19.96
CA ARG A 255 -3.69 3.31 -19.12
C ARG A 255 -3.26 3.01 -17.68
N ALA A 256 -3.78 1.94 -17.08
CA ALA A 256 -3.46 1.54 -15.72
C ALA A 256 -1.96 1.25 -15.53
N THR A 257 -1.28 0.73 -16.57
CA THR A 257 0.16 0.50 -16.54
C THR A 257 0.95 1.81 -16.57
N LEU A 258 0.51 2.82 -17.36
CA LEU A 258 1.13 4.14 -17.36
C LEU A 258 0.99 4.83 -16.00
N VAL A 259 -0.19 4.70 -15.38
CA VAL A 259 -0.46 5.17 -14.01
C VAL A 259 0.44 4.47 -13.00
N LEU A 260 0.55 3.14 -13.07
CA LEU A 260 1.42 2.38 -12.17
C LEU A 260 2.89 2.83 -12.26
N ARG A 261 3.36 3.20 -13.45
CA ARG A 261 4.70 3.81 -13.62
C ARG A 261 4.81 5.16 -12.93
N ALA A 262 3.76 6.00 -13.02
CA ALA A 262 3.73 7.31 -12.38
C ALA A 262 3.69 7.22 -10.85
N MET A 263 3.17 6.13 -10.30
CA MET A 263 3.11 5.83 -8.87
C MET A 263 4.42 5.26 -8.29
N ARG A 264 5.55 5.41 -8.99
CA ARG A 264 6.85 4.89 -8.55
C ARG A 264 7.81 6.02 -8.23
N HIS A 265 8.63 5.77 -7.20
CA HIS A 265 9.87 6.51 -6.98
C HIS A 265 10.96 6.11 -7.99
N ASN A 266 12.04 6.87 -8.03
CA ASN A 266 13.15 6.61 -8.95
C ASN A 266 13.98 5.35 -8.55
N ASP A 267 13.82 4.85 -7.32
CA ASP A 267 14.31 3.53 -6.88
C ASP A 267 13.56 2.36 -7.52
N GLY A 268 12.43 2.66 -8.16
CA GLY A 268 11.56 1.68 -8.82
C GLY A 268 10.46 1.10 -7.93
N GLY A 269 10.46 1.39 -6.64
CA GLY A 269 9.42 0.99 -5.70
C GLY A 269 8.18 1.88 -5.78
N LEU A 270 7.05 1.39 -5.27
CA LEU A 270 5.79 2.13 -5.25
C LEU A 270 5.81 3.26 -4.21
N MET A 271 5.05 4.30 -4.44
CA MET A 271 4.70 5.30 -3.43
C MET A 271 3.82 4.69 -2.32
N ILE A 272 3.92 5.22 -1.10
CA ILE A 272 3.33 4.64 0.11
C ILE A 272 2.17 5.51 0.60
N PHE A 273 1.00 5.31 -0.02
CA PHE A 273 -0.25 5.99 0.33
C PHE A 273 -1.39 4.98 0.46
N ASN A 274 -2.38 5.30 1.28
CA ASN A 274 -3.65 4.58 1.37
C ASN A 274 -3.51 3.07 1.54
N GLY A 275 -2.56 2.63 2.37
CA GLY A 275 -2.37 1.22 2.70
C GLY A 275 -1.46 0.45 1.74
N SER A 276 -0.62 1.14 0.96
CA SER A 276 0.37 0.48 0.10
C SER A 276 1.71 0.27 0.79
N MET A 277 2.57 -0.49 0.12
CA MET A 277 3.97 -0.76 0.45
C MET A 277 4.84 -0.48 -0.78
N ALA A 278 6.13 -0.22 -0.57
CA ALA A 278 7.06 0.12 -1.66
C ALA A 278 7.18 -0.99 -2.71
N ARG A 279 7.08 -2.24 -2.32
CA ARG A 279 7.34 -3.42 -3.14
C ARG A 279 8.76 -3.45 -3.71
N GLU A 280 9.25 -4.63 -4.01
CA GLU A 280 10.56 -4.81 -4.63
C GLU A 280 10.56 -4.26 -6.05
N ALA A 281 11.48 -3.36 -6.36
CA ALA A 281 11.57 -2.68 -7.64
C ALA A 281 11.67 -3.63 -8.85
N PRO A 282 12.47 -4.72 -8.82
CA PRO A 282 12.54 -5.68 -9.93
C PRO A 282 11.19 -6.35 -10.20
N TRP A 283 10.42 -6.63 -9.14
CA TRP A 283 9.09 -7.23 -9.27
C TRP A 283 8.09 -6.27 -9.92
N VAL A 284 8.08 -5.00 -9.48
CA VAL A 284 7.24 -3.95 -10.09
C VAL A 284 7.60 -3.75 -11.56
N ALA A 285 8.89 -3.66 -11.87
CA ALA A 285 9.38 -3.52 -13.25
C ALA A 285 8.98 -4.69 -14.14
N HIS A 286 9.06 -5.92 -13.61
CA HIS A 286 8.68 -7.12 -14.35
C HIS A 286 7.18 -7.14 -14.71
N ILE A 287 6.31 -6.78 -13.77
CA ILE A 287 4.86 -6.69 -14.02
C ILE A 287 4.56 -5.62 -15.08
N ILE A 288 5.15 -4.44 -14.94
CA ILE A 288 4.98 -3.34 -15.90
C ILE A 288 5.40 -3.75 -17.31
N SER A 289 6.55 -4.44 -17.46
CA SER A 289 7.06 -4.87 -18.76
C SER A 289 6.17 -5.92 -19.43
N ARG A 290 5.49 -6.74 -18.65
CA ARG A 290 4.51 -7.73 -19.14
C ARG A 290 3.19 -7.09 -19.55
N ALA A 291 2.73 -6.09 -18.80
CA ALA A 291 1.46 -5.42 -19.04
C ALA A 291 1.50 -4.45 -20.23
N SER A 292 2.64 -3.79 -20.47
CA SER A 292 2.79 -2.85 -21.58
C SER A 292 4.25 -2.73 -22.05
N ARG A 293 4.43 -2.67 -23.37
CA ARG A 293 5.74 -2.42 -24.00
C ARG A 293 6.11 -0.93 -24.01
N SER A 294 5.18 -0.03 -23.70
CA SER A 294 5.43 1.41 -23.66
C SER A 294 6.31 1.75 -22.46
N ASN A 295 7.28 2.65 -22.63
CA ASN A 295 8.09 3.22 -21.55
C ASN A 295 7.56 4.58 -21.04
N VAL A 296 6.43 5.03 -21.56
CA VAL A 296 5.81 6.30 -21.18
C VAL A 296 5.29 6.23 -19.74
N ILE A 297 5.47 7.31 -19.01
CA ILE A 297 4.85 7.59 -17.70
C ILE A 297 3.59 8.41 -17.96
N ALA A 298 2.52 8.18 -17.22
CA ALA A 298 1.33 9.03 -17.34
C ALA A 298 1.70 10.49 -17.02
N ALA A 299 1.37 11.38 -17.91
CA ALA A 299 1.64 12.82 -17.73
C ALA A 299 0.87 13.40 -16.53
N SER A 300 -0.30 12.83 -16.25
CA SER A 300 -1.14 13.19 -15.11
C SER A 300 -1.85 11.94 -14.58
N ILE A 301 -2.03 11.88 -13.28
CA ILE A 301 -2.87 10.91 -12.55
C ILE A 301 -3.93 11.65 -11.75
N ALA A 302 -4.49 12.70 -12.39
CA ALA A 302 -5.37 13.66 -11.75
C ALA A 302 -6.68 13.04 -11.24
N ASP A 303 -7.24 12.04 -11.93
CA ASP A 303 -8.50 11.42 -11.51
C ASP A 303 -8.36 10.75 -10.14
N SER A 304 -7.20 10.14 -9.85
CA SER A 304 -6.91 9.63 -8.50
C SER A 304 -6.56 10.72 -7.50
N GLY A 305 -6.23 11.93 -7.96
CA GLY A 305 -5.84 13.04 -7.11
C GLY A 305 -4.39 13.01 -6.65
N TYR A 306 -3.58 12.07 -7.10
CA TYR A 306 -2.14 12.12 -6.83
C TYR A 306 -1.43 13.11 -7.74
N MET A 307 -0.45 13.81 -7.17
CA MET A 307 0.41 14.74 -7.88
C MET A 307 1.83 14.19 -7.94
N ARG A 308 2.46 14.31 -9.12
CA ARG A 308 3.84 13.90 -9.35
C ARG A 308 4.62 15.10 -9.90
N LEU A 309 5.51 15.66 -9.10
CA LEU A 309 6.38 16.77 -9.45
C LEU A 309 7.82 16.25 -9.53
N ALA A 310 8.47 16.48 -10.65
CA ALA A 310 9.85 16.04 -10.88
C ALA A 310 10.69 17.20 -11.39
N SER A 311 11.84 17.42 -10.75
CA SER A 311 12.79 18.46 -11.11
C SER A 311 14.21 17.98 -10.81
N GLY A 312 15.11 18.07 -11.79
CA GLY A 312 16.46 17.53 -11.66
C GLY A 312 16.43 16.05 -11.28
N ARG A 313 17.09 15.71 -10.17
CA ARG A 313 17.11 14.35 -9.61
C ARG A 313 15.94 14.07 -8.64
N THR A 314 15.21 15.11 -8.24
CA THR A 314 14.20 15.01 -7.18
C THR A 314 12.83 14.68 -7.72
N LEU A 315 12.08 13.98 -6.89
CA LEU A 315 10.71 13.60 -7.14
C LEU A 315 9.89 13.82 -5.87
N LEU A 316 8.79 14.54 -6.02
CA LEU A 316 7.77 14.72 -5.00
C LEU A 316 6.48 14.05 -5.47
N LEU A 317 5.92 13.19 -4.63
CA LEU A 317 4.63 12.54 -4.81
C LEU A 317 3.70 13.00 -3.69
N ALA A 318 2.53 13.58 -4.01
CA ALA A 318 1.61 14.11 -3.02
C ALA A 318 0.20 13.54 -3.17
N ASP A 319 -0.46 13.30 -2.04
CA ASP A 319 -1.89 12.93 -1.98
C ASP A 319 -2.76 14.19 -1.93
N ALA A 320 -3.12 14.71 -3.09
CA ALA A 320 -3.99 15.87 -3.27
C ALA A 320 -5.41 15.51 -3.71
N GLY A 321 -5.88 14.32 -3.36
CA GLY A 321 -7.16 13.79 -3.83
C GLY A 321 -8.20 13.60 -2.72
N SER A 322 -9.47 13.60 -3.12
CA SER A 322 -10.57 13.21 -2.25
C SER A 322 -10.44 11.74 -1.84
N VAL A 323 -11.05 11.38 -0.73
CA VAL A 323 -11.13 9.98 -0.27
C VAL A 323 -11.73 9.09 -1.35
N ALA A 324 -11.23 7.87 -1.46
CA ALA A 324 -11.75 6.86 -2.39
C ALA A 324 -13.28 6.73 -2.28
N PRO A 325 -14.01 6.50 -3.39
CA PRO A 325 -15.48 6.37 -3.36
C PRO A 325 -15.97 5.31 -2.38
N THR A 326 -17.20 5.46 -1.89
CA THR A 326 -17.84 4.47 -1.01
C THR A 326 -17.81 3.09 -1.66
N GLY A 327 -17.39 2.08 -0.90
CA GLY A 327 -17.17 0.71 -1.39
C GLY A 327 -15.75 0.45 -1.91
N PHE A 328 -14.94 1.51 -2.13
CA PHE A 328 -13.52 1.41 -2.51
C PHE A 328 -12.59 1.97 -1.43
N ASP A 329 -13.10 2.30 -0.26
CA ASP A 329 -12.43 3.06 0.80
C ASP A 329 -11.91 2.21 1.97
N SER A 330 -11.98 0.89 1.87
CA SER A 330 -11.55 -0.03 2.94
C SER A 330 -10.06 0.07 3.28
N THR A 331 -9.24 0.55 2.35
CA THR A 331 -7.80 0.79 2.56
C THR A 331 -7.42 2.26 2.73
N ALA A 332 -8.40 3.17 2.81
CA ALA A 332 -8.13 4.60 2.95
C ALA A 332 -7.40 4.91 4.26
N HIS A 333 -6.45 5.82 4.20
CA HIS A 333 -5.72 6.38 5.34
C HIS A 333 -6.05 7.86 5.53
N ALA A 334 -5.84 8.36 6.74
CA ALA A 334 -6.04 9.77 7.09
C ALA A 334 -4.86 10.69 6.71
N GLY A 335 -4.06 10.29 5.74
CA GLY A 335 -2.88 11.02 5.24
C GLY A 335 -3.19 12.01 4.13
N MET A 336 -4.34 12.67 4.15
CA MET A 336 -4.70 13.69 3.13
C MET A 336 -3.70 14.82 3.13
N LEU A 337 -3.28 15.26 1.96
CA LEU A 337 -2.23 16.27 1.70
C LEU A 337 -0.82 15.84 2.16
N SER A 338 -0.60 14.59 2.57
CA SER A 338 0.75 14.09 2.81
C SER A 338 1.54 13.99 1.50
N PHE A 339 2.86 13.97 1.61
CA PHE A 339 3.74 13.79 0.47
C PHE A 339 4.90 12.86 0.80
N GLU A 340 5.52 12.33 -0.24
CA GLU A 340 6.81 11.64 -0.22
C GLU A 340 7.79 12.40 -1.09
N PHE A 341 9.05 12.45 -0.64
CA PHE A 341 10.12 13.16 -1.32
C PHE A 341 11.36 12.26 -1.45
N SER A 342 11.93 12.23 -2.65
CA SER A 342 13.14 11.46 -2.94
C SER A 342 14.06 12.24 -3.87
N SER A 343 15.38 11.98 -3.78
CA SER A 343 16.40 12.46 -4.69
C SER A 343 17.21 11.30 -5.23
N GLY A 344 17.43 11.25 -6.53
CA GLY A 344 17.98 10.06 -7.16
C GLY A 344 17.15 8.83 -6.80
N LYS A 345 17.80 7.80 -6.28
CA LYS A 345 17.14 6.59 -5.77
C LYS A 345 16.86 6.63 -4.26
N GLN A 346 17.29 7.69 -3.57
CA GLN A 346 17.19 7.81 -2.13
C GLN A 346 15.85 8.43 -1.74
N ARG A 347 15.04 7.72 -0.95
CA ARG A 347 13.84 8.27 -0.31
C ARG A 347 14.27 9.06 0.92
N ILE A 348 13.70 10.25 1.11
CA ILE A 348 14.06 11.16 2.20
C ILE A 348 12.87 11.30 3.14
N ILE A 349 11.76 11.87 2.67
CA ILE A 349 10.51 11.97 3.41
C ILE A 349 9.55 10.92 2.88
N VAL A 350 8.94 10.15 3.79
CA VAL A 350 8.05 9.02 3.48
C VAL A 350 6.82 9.05 4.38
N ASN A 351 5.87 8.13 4.14
CA ASN A 351 4.82 7.75 5.09
C ASN A 351 5.19 6.42 5.77
N CYS A 352 4.59 6.10 6.90
CA CYS A 352 4.93 4.91 7.69
C CYS A 352 4.61 3.58 7.00
N GLY A 353 3.75 3.56 5.99
CA GLY A 353 3.39 2.35 5.27
C GLY A 353 2.10 1.69 5.75
N SER A 354 2.04 0.36 5.67
CA SER A 354 0.86 -0.42 6.06
C SER A 354 1.22 -1.75 6.72
N SER A 355 0.25 -2.37 7.39
CA SER A 355 0.42 -3.67 8.02
C SER A 355 -0.88 -4.45 8.04
N THR A 356 -0.79 -5.79 7.99
CA THR A 356 -1.91 -6.71 8.20
C THR A 356 -2.09 -7.09 9.68
N GLN A 357 -1.12 -6.78 10.54
CA GLN A 357 -1.20 -7.03 11.98
C GLN A 357 -2.16 -6.03 12.63
N ARG A 358 -3.16 -6.51 13.36
CA ARG A 358 -4.31 -5.74 13.83
C ARG A 358 -3.92 -4.42 14.50
N GLY A 359 -3.11 -4.35 15.48
CA GLY A 359 -2.76 -3.10 16.18
C GLY A 359 -2.06 -2.09 15.25
N TRP A 360 -1.15 -2.55 14.43
CA TRP A 360 -0.45 -1.72 13.46
C TRP A 360 -1.36 -1.24 12.32
N ALA A 361 -2.26 -2.12 11.83
CA ALA A 361 -3.16 -1.76 10.75
C ALA A 361 -4.06 -0.57 11.10
N GLU A 362 -4.52 -0.47 12.35
CA GLU A 362 -5.34 0.65 12.83
C GLU A 362 -4.49 1.92 13.04
N ALA A 363 -3.32 1.81 13.65
CA ALA A 363 -2.42 2.94 13.92
C ALA A 363 -1.88 3.59 12.63
N LEU A 364 -1.47 2.79 11.66
CA LEU A 364 -0.92 3.27 10.38
C LEU A 364 -1.95 4.00 9.50
N ARG A 365 -3.24 3.88 9.78
CA ARG A 365 -4.29 4.63 9.09
C ARG A 365 -4.52 6.03 9.64
N GLN A 366 -3.96 6.39 10.81
CA GLN A 366 -4.12 7.69 11.45
C GLN A 366 -3.24 8.76 10.78
N ALA A 367 -3.58 10.05 11.00
CA ALA A 367 -2.80 11.17 10.47
C ALA A 367 -1.34 11.14 10.96
N ALA A 368 -1.13 10.78 12.23
CA ALA A 368 0.19 10.67 12.84
C ALA A 368 1.17 9.70 12.16
N ALA A 369 0.70 8.80 11.28
CA ALA A 369 1.53 7.89 10.50
C ALA A 369 1.91 8.44 9.11
N HIS A 370 1.65 9.73 8.86
CA HIS A 370 1.86 10.37 7.56
C HIS A 370 2.63 11.68 7.71
N SER A 371 3.33 12.07 6.65
CA SER A 371 4.05 13.34 6.61
C SER A 371 3.09 14.50 6.31
N VAL A 372 2.30 14.89 7.33
CA VAL A 372 1.18 15.83 7.22
C VAL A 372 0.92 16.54 8.56
N LEU A 373 0.09 17.60 8.52
CA LEU A 373 -0.42 18.27 9.72
C LEU A 373 -1.47 17.39 10.43
N GLU A 374 -1.33 17.31 11.76
CA GLU A 374 -2.28 16.71 12.70
C GLU A 374 -2.84 17.80 13.63
N PHE A 375 -4.16 17.84 13.80
CA PHE A 375 -4.86 18.84 14.61
C PHE A 375 -5.55 18.18 15.81
N LYS A 376 -5.13 18.51 17.04
CA LYS A 376 -5.72 18.01 18.31
C LYS A 376 -5.84 16.48 18.36
N ASP A 377 -4.86 15.75 17.87
CA ASP A 377 -4.88 14.29 17.77
C ASP A 377 -6.08 13.75 16.97
N LEU A 378 -6.67 14.59 16.10
CA LEU A 378 -7.81 14.24 15.26
C LEU A 378 -7.36 13.90 13.84
N ALA A 379 -8.07 12.96 13.23
CA ALA A 379 -7.90 12.66 11.82
C ALA A 379 -8.83 13.55 10.95
N PRO A 380 -8.40 13.94 9.74
CA PRO A 380 -9.25 14.69 8.81
C PRO A 380 -10.44 13.87 8.29
N ILE A 381 -10.42 12.54 8.44
CA ILE A 381 -11.50 11.60 8.06
C ILE A 381 -11.86 10.70 9.24
N ASP A 382 -13.10 10.22 9.28
CA ASP A 382 -13.53 9.23 10.26
C ASP A 382 -13.63 7.86 9.61
N ILE A 383 -13.03 6.85 10.25
CA ILE A 383 -13.03 5.47 9.79
C ILE A 383 -13.79 4.62 10.80
N ASN A 384 -14.86 3.93 10.36
CA ASN A 384 -15.64 3.08 11.23
C ASN A 384 -14.95 1.74 11.53
N LYS A 385 -15.51 0.95 12.46
CA LYS A 385 -14.96 -0.37 12.86
C LYS A 385 -14.91 -1.40 11.72
N ALA A 386 -15.66 -1.20 10.64
CA ALA A 386 -15.61 -2.03 9.43
C ALA A 386 -14.53 -1.57 8.43
N GLY A 387 -13.81 -0.50 8.75
CA GLY A 387 -12.73 0.04 7.92
C GLY A 387 -13.19 1.02 6.84
N HIS A 388 -14.47 1.38 6.77
CA HIS A 388 -15.01 2.32 5.78
C HIS A 388 -15.01 3.75 6.29
N VAL A 389 -14.81 4.69 5.37
CA VAL A 389 -14.80 6.12 5.68
C VAL A 389 -16.22 6.65 5.78
N THR A 390 -16.52 7.32 6.90
CA THR A 390 -17.86 7.88 7.18
C THR A 390 -17.94 9.39 6.97
N ARG A 391 -16.81 10.12 7.16
CA ARG A 391 -16.70 11.54 6.88
C ARG A 391 -15.73 11.79 5.74
N ARG A 392 -16.15 12.55 4.72
CA ARG A 392 -15.44 12.79 3.47
C ARG A 392 -15.23 14.28 3.25
N PRO A 393 -14.06 14.82 3.62
CA PRO A 393 -13.72 16.21 3.38
C PRO A 393 -13.69 16.58 1.90
N GLN A 394 -13.98 17.85 1.60
CA GLN A 394 -13.72 18.41 0.29
C GLN A 394 -12.23 18.72 0.16
N VAL A 395 -11.67 18.36 -0.98
CA VAL A 395 -10.26 18.61 -1.29
C VAL A 395 -10.18 19.47 -2.54
N THR A 396 -9.36 20.52 -2.50
CA THR A 396 -8.99 21.27 -3.69
C THR A 396 -7.50 21.19 -3.93
N ARG A 397 -7.10 21.34 -5.19
CA ARG A 397 -5.68 21.41 -5.58
C ARG A 397 -5.51 22.33 -6.78
N HIS A 398 -4.40 23.02 -6.78
CA HIS A 398 -3.96 23.84 -7.90
C HIS A 398 -2.45 23.65 -8.09
N HIS A 399 -2.04 23.33 -9.32
CA HIS A 399 -0.64 23.14 -9.67
C HIS A 399 -0.27 24.06 -10.83
N THR A 400 0.81 24.80 -10.66
CA THR A 400 1.39 25.63 -11.72
C THR A 400 2.88 25.31 -11.89
N THR A 401 3.37 25.50 -13.11
CA THR A 401 4.79 25.42 -13.42
C THR A 401 5.21 26.76 -14.03
N GLN A 402 6.23 27.37 -13.44
CA GLN A 402 6.81 28.61 -13.93
C GLN A 402 8.32 28.51 -13.89
N ASP A 403 8.99 28.81 -15.01
CA ASP A 403 10.46 28.78 -15.16
C ASP A 403 11.10 27.46 -14.69
N GLY A 404 10.39 26.35 -14.89
CA GLY A 404 10.81 25.01 -14.46
C GLY A 404 10.56 24.67 -12.99
N ALA A 405 10.14 25.64 -12.18
CA ALA A 405 9.72 25.41 -10.81
C ALA A 405 8.26 24.97 -10.73
N HIS A 406 7.93 24.14 -9.75
CA HIS A 406 6.58 23.68 -9.49
C HIS A 406 6.00 24.32 -8.22
N TRP A 407 4.76 24.78 -8.32
CA TRP A 407 3.97 25.27 -7.20
C TRP A 407 2.73 24.40 -7.05
N LEU A 408 2.55 23.77 -5.89
CA LEU A 408 1.40 22.93 -5.59
C LEU A 408 0.68 23.47 -4.36
N HIS A 409 -0.55 23.92 -4.54
CA HIS A 409 -1.44 24.38 -3.50
C HIS A 409 -2.55 23.35 -3.28
N MET A 410 -2.74 22.92 -2.05
CA MET A 410 -3.69 21.87 -1.67
C MET A 410 -4.47 22.27 -0.42
N THR A 411 -5.78 21.98 -0.39
CA THR A 411 -6.61 22.25 0.79
C THR A 411 -7.55 21.10 1.10
N HIS A 412 -7.96 21.00 2.36
CA HIS A 412 -9.12 20.20 2.77
C HIS A 412 -9.85 20.82 3.96
N ASP A 413 -11.15 20.56 4.09
CA ASP A 413 -12.01 21.05 5.17
C ASP A 413 -12.21 20.03 6.30
N GLY A 414 -11.36 19.00 6.37
CA GLY A 414 -11.48 17.89 7.32
C GLY A 414 -11.44 18.30 8.81
N TYR A 415 -10.85 19.44 9.13
CA TYR A 415 -10.77 19.98 10.47
C TYR A 415 -11.82 21.05 10.79
N ALA A 416 -12.64 21.47 9.81
CA ALA A 416 -13.60 22.56 9.97
C ALA A 416 -14.63 22.29 11.07
N GLN A 417 -15.16 21.07 11.17
CA GLN A 417 -16.13 20.69 12.20
C GLN A 417 -15.56 20.70 13.63
N HIS A 418 -14.23 20.68 13.76
CA HIS A 418 -13.51 20.68 15.03
C HIS A 418 -12.92 22.06 15.36
N GLY A 419 -13.28 23.09 14.60
CA GLY A 419 -12.82 24.46 14.80
C GLY A 419 -11.45 24.77 14.17
N GLY A 420 -10.85 23.83 13.43
CA GLY A 420 -9.57 24.06 12.72
C GLY A 420 -9.70 24.86 11.43
N GLY A 421 -10.91 24.91 10.85
CA GLY A 421 -11.13 25.54 9.56
C GLY A 421 -10.61 24.69 8.40
N THR A 422 -10.32 25.34 7.27
CA THR A 422 -9.77 24.68 6.07
C THR A 422 -8.25 24.65 6.18
N TYR A 423 -7.69 23.45 6.31
CA TYR A 423 -6.24 23.26 6.26
C TYR A 423 -5.72 23.45 4.84
N MET A 424 -4.62 24.16 4.71
CA MET A 424 -3.94 24.46 3.47
C MET A 424 -2.46 24.10 3.57
N ARG A 425 -1.96 23.41 2.55
CA ARG A 425 -0.54 23.12 2.34
C ARG A 425 -0.11 23.64 0.98
N GLN A 426 0.97 24.42 0.97
CA GLN A 426 1.63 24.85 -0.25
C GLN A 426 3.02 24.20 -0.32
N LEU A 427 3.37 23.67 -1.48
CA LEU A 427 4.69 23.08 -1.74
C LEU A 427 5.30 23.74 -2.98
N TYR A 428 6.57 24.12 -2.88
CA TYR A 428 7.38 24.64 -3.96
C TYR A 428 8.57 23.72 -4.20
N LEU A 429 8.73 23.23 -5.43
CA LEU A 429 9.91 22.47 -5.86
C LEU A 429 10.68 23.32 -6.89
N GLY A 430 11.93 23.64 -6.58
CA GLY A 430 12.80 24.48 -7.41
C GLY A 430 13.12 23.83 -8.76
N PRO A 431 13.50 24.62 -9.78
CA PRO A 431 13.70 24.14 -11.15
C PRO A 431 14.90 23.19 -11.30
N ASP A 432 15.86 23.28 -10.40
CA ASP A 432 17.03 22.40 -10.33
C ASP A 432 16.79 21.16 -9.46
N GLY A 433 15.65 21.11 -8.74
CA GLY A 433 15.33 20.05 -7.80
C GLY A 433 16.10 20.11 -6.47
N GLN A 434 16.88 21.17 -6.21
CA GLN A 434 17.70 21.29 -5.01
C GLN A 434 17.00 22.02 -3.86
N THR A 435 15.81 22.51 -4.08
CA THR A 435 15.03 23.26 -3.09
C THR A 435 13.61 22.73 -3.03
N LEU A 436 13.18 22.30 -1.84
CA LEU A 436 11.78 22.05 -1.52
C LEU A 436 11.38 23.02 -0.39
N ARG A 437 10.30 23.77 -0.58
CA ARG A 437 9.71 24.63 0.46
C ARG A 437 8.27 24.21 0.70
N GLY A 438 7.84 24.32 1.96
CA GLY A 438 6.48 24.04 2.38
C GLY A 438 5.93 25.18 3.26
N GLU A 439 4.64 25.43 3.14
CA GLU A 439 3.89 26.33 4.01
C GLU A 439 2.61 25.64 4.44
N GLU A 440 2.33 25.69 5.74
CA GLU A 440 1.17 25.07 6.38
C GLU A 440 0.29 26.16 6.98
N THR A 441 -1.01 26.15 6.66
CA THR A 441 -1.96 27.12 7.19
C THR A 441 -3.19 26.44 7.76
N LEU A 442 -3.54 26.74 9.00
CA LEU A 442 -4.76 26.26 9.68
C LEU A 442 -5.45 27.46 10.37
N PRO A 443 -6.40 28.15 9.68
CA PRO A 443 -6.91 29.45 10.13
C PRO A 443 -7.76 29.42 11.41
N GLY A 444 -8.39 28.27 11.74
CA GLY A 444 -9.25 28.12 12.92
C GLY A 444 -8.55 27.54 14.16
N GLY A 445 -7.34 27.04 14.02
CA GLY A 445 -6.59 26.44 15.12
C GLY A 445 -5.95 27.50 16.02
N THR A 446 -5.86 27.24 17.33
CA THR A 446 -4.92 27.97 18.18
C THR A 446 -3.51 27.46 17.90
N ARG A 447 -2.48 28.31 18.11
CA ARG A 447 -1.08 27.95 17.85
C ARG A 447 -0.57 26.73 18.63
N THR A 448 -1.34 26.21 19.59
CA THR A 448 -0.97 25.06 20.42
C THR A 448 -1.65 23.76 20.01
N ASP A 449 -2.57 23.80 19.03
CA ASP A 449 -3.49 22.71 18.77
C ASP A 449 -3.05 21.78 17.62
N PHE A 450 -1.92 22.05 16.96
CA PHE A 450 -1.48 21.21 15.82
C PHE A 450 0.03 20.96 15.83
N CYS A 451 0.42 19.88 15.16
CA CYS A 451 1.79 19.59 14.79
C CYS A 451 1.88 19.17 13.33
N VAL A 452 3.05 19.34 12.72
CA VAL A 452 3.36 18.84 11.37
C VAL A 452 4.44 17.79 11.48
N ARG A 453 4.21 16.62 10.91
CA ARG A 453 5.15 15.49 10.96
C ARG A 453 5.81 15.28 9.59
N PHE A 454 7.09 14.92 9.63
CA PHE A 454 7.87 14.48 8.46
C PHE A 454 8.61 13.20 8.83
N HIS A 455 8.07 12.06 8.42
CA HIS A 455 8.69 10.76 8.66
C HIS A 455 9.85 10.58 7.70
N LEU A 456 11.00 10.15 8.22
CA LEU A 456 12.20 9.91 7.42
C LEU A 456 12.30 8.44 7.00
N HIS A 457 12.87 8.20 5.82
CA HIS A 457 13.18 6.83 5.43
C HIS A 457 14.25 6.23 6.37
N PRO A 458 14.25 4.93 6.68
CA PRO A 458 15.24 4.32 7.59
C PRO A 458 16.70 4.52 7.19
N ASP A 459 16.97 4.72 5.89
CA ASP A 459 18.33 4.95 5.36
C ASP A 459 18.79 6.41 5.52
N VAL A 460 17.93 7.30 6.06
CA VAL A 460 18.28 8.70 6.33
C VAL A 460 18.82 8.83 7.75
N THR A 461 20.03 9.33 7.87
CA THR A 461 20.59 9.74 9.16
C THR A 461 20.31 11.23 9.37
N ILE A 462 19.91 11.60 10.60
CA ILE A 462 19.59 12.98 10.97
C ILE A 462 20.53 13.48 12.05
N GLU A 463 21.06 14.69 11.87
CA GLU A 463 21.92 15.38 12.83
C GLU A 463 21.38 16.79 13.09
N GLN A 464 21.32 17.20 14.36
CA GLN A 464 20.92 18.55 14.74
C GLN A 464 22.10 19.52 14.59
N THR A 465 21.88 20.66 13.96
CA THR A 465 22.85 21.74 13.78
C THR A 465 22.31 23.05 14.37
N GLU A 466 23.13 24.08 14.41
CA GLU A 466 22.69 25.43 14.85
C GLU A 466 21.58 26.01 13.95
N ASN A 467 21.53 25.60 12.68
CA ASN A 467 20.64 26.16 11.68
C ASN A 467 19.47 25.22 11.30
N GLY A 468 19.25 24.13 12.03
CA GLY A 468 18.21 23.15 11.74
C GLY A 468 18.72 21.70 11.81
N PHE A 469 18.26 20.84 10.90
CA PHE A 469 18.62 19.44 10.88
C PHE A 469 19.28 19.06 9.54
N LEU A 470 20.42 18.41 9.60
CA LEU A 470 21.09 17.85 8.43
C LEU A 470 20.64 16.41 8.23
N LEU A 471 20.05 16.13 7.07
CA LEU A 471 19.56 14.81 6.65
C LEU A 471 20.57 14.22 5.68
N TYR A 472 21.25 13.15 6.09
CA TYR A 472 22.22 12.46 5.26
C TYR A 472 21.60 11.25 4.59
N THR A 473 21.81 11.13 3.29
CA THR A 473 21.59 9.91 2.51
C THR A 473 22.94 9.33 2.07
N GLU A 474 22.95 8.20 1.37
CA GLU A 474 24.19 7.61 0.86
C GLU A 474 24.90 8.53 -0.17
N GLU A 475 24.12 9.30 -0.96
CA GLU A 475 24.66 10.08 -2.08
C GLU A 475 24.77 11.58 -1.79
N GLU A 476 23.98 12.12 -0.86
CA GLU A 476 23.86 13.57 -0.65
C GLU A 476 23.32 13.92 0.73
N SER A 477 23.37 15.19 1.09
CA SER A 477 22.78 15.72 2.32
C SER A 477 21.81 16.86 2.02
N TRP A 478 20.80 16.99 2.91
CA TRP A 478 19.75 18.00 2.83
C TRP A 478 19.64 18.75 4.16
N LEU A 479 19.63 20.08 4.10
CA LEU A 479 19.38 20.91 5.27
C LEU A 479 17.89 21.18 5.42
N PHE A 480 17.31 20.70 6.51
CA PHE A 480 15.93 20.99 6.90
C PHE A 480 15.90 22.16 7.89
N GLN A 481 15.15 23.20 7.55
CA GLN A 481 14.96 24.39 8.37
C GLN A 481 13.47 24.70 8.52
N SER A 482 13.08 25.31 9.64
CA SER A 482 11.70 25.74 9.90
C SER A 482 11.71 27.00 10.78
N ASP A 483 10.68 27.82 10.61
CA ASP A 483 10.33 28.93 11.51
C ASP A 483 9.52 28.50 12.75
N ALA A 484 9.10 27.22 12.80
CA ALA A 484 8.44 26.58 13.93
C ALA A 484 9.46 25.92 14.88
N HIS A 485 9.02 25.58 16.10
CA HIS A 485 9.81 24.75 16.99
C HIS A 485 9.86 23.32 16.45
N ALA A 486 11.06 22.82 16.16
CA ALA A 486 11.28 21.54 15.55
C ALA A 486 11.98 20.58 16.51
N THR A 487 11.47 19.34 16.61
CA THR A 487 12.04 18.26 17.42
C THR A 487 12.23 17.00 16.59
N ILE A 488 13.19 16.15 17.02
CA ILE A 488 13.40 14.81 16.45
C ILE A 488 12.73 13.80 17.37
N GLU A 489 11.82 13.01 16.85
CA GLU A 489 11.13 11.95 17.57
C GLU A 489 11.38 10.58 16.94
N GLU A 490 11.09 9.52 17.70
CA GLU A 490 11.09 8.15 17.18
C GLU A 490 9.92 7.93 16.22
N SER A 491 10.16 7.12 15.22
CA SER A 491 9.15 6.72 14.22
C SER A 491 9.37 5.27 13.80
N VAL A 492 8.46 4.79 12.95
CA VAL A 492 8.49 3.43 12.41
C VAL A 492 8.21 3.46 10.91
N TYR A 493 8.86 2.60 10.18
CA TYR A 493 8.65 2.40 8.75
C TYR A 493 8.22 0.96 8.46
N LEU A 494 7.05 0.80 7.84
CA LEU A 494 6.49 -0.47 7.38
C LEU A 494 6.22 -0.43 5.87
N GLY A 495 6.88 0.47 5.14
CA GLY A 495 6.81 0.52 3.68
C GLY A 495 7.65 -0.54 2.98
N GLY A 496 8.66 -1.08 3.66
CA GLY A 496 9.52 -2.16 3.17
C GLY A 496 9.02 -3.57 3.56
N PRO A 497 9.81 -4.62 3.25
CA PRO A 497 9.46 -6.01 3.57
C PRO A 497 9.46 -6.31 5.07
N HIS A 498 10.17 -5.52 5.86
CA HIS A 498 10.29 -5.66 7.31
C HIS A 498 10.05 -4.32 7.99
N ARG A 499 9.52 -4.38 9.22
CA ARG A 499 9.42 -3.20 10.06
C ARG A 499 10.81 -2.69 10.43
N ALA A 500 11.07 -1.41 10.21
CA ALA A 500 12.31 -0.76 10.57
C ALA A 500 12.03 0.43 11.53
N PRO A 501 12.85 0.62 12.57
CA PRO A 501 12.83 1.87 13.34
C PRO A 501 13.35 3.01 12.45
N THR A 502 12.81 4.21 12.65
CA THR A 502 13.28 5.42 11.99
C THR A 502 13.06 6.64 12.86
N ARG A 503 13.26 7.84 12.33
CA ARG A 503 13.03 9.11 12.97
C ARG A 503 11.98 9.92 12.21
N GLN A 504 11.41 10.90 12.88
CA GLN A 504 10.57 11.94 12.29
C GLN A 504 10.98 13.30 12.82
N ILE A 505 10.77 14.32 11.99
CA ILE A 505 10.82 15.72 12.43
C ILE A 505 9.38 16.13 12.75
N VAL A 506 9.18 16.72 13.93
CA VAL A 506 7.88 17.21 14.36
C VAL A 506 7.98 18.71 14.57
N LEU A 507 7.16 19.47 13.86
CA LEU A 507 7.04 20.91 14.00
C LEU A 507 5.84 21.25 14.88
N THR A 508 6.06 22.11 15.85
CA THR A 508 5.01 22.71 16.69
C THR A 508 5.10 24.24 16.61
N PRO A 509 3.97 24.96 16.61
CA PRO A 509 4.00 26.43 16.57
C PRO A 509 4.74 27.03 17.77
N ILE A 510 5.49 28.09 17.52
CA ILE A 510 6.09 28.88 18.60
C ILE A 510 5.00 29.70 19.27
N VAL A 511 4.73 29.42 20.53
CA VAL A 511 3.84 30.24 21.36
C VAL A 511 4.65 31.43 21.86
N PRO A 512 4.31 32.69 21.51
CA PRO A 512 4.94 33.87 22.10
C PRO A 512 4.72 33.82 23.61
N GLN A 513 5.79 33.84 24.39
CA GLN A 513 5.63 34.05 25.82
C GLN A 513 4.99 35.43 26.03
N PRO A 514 3.97 35.54 26.89
CA PRO A 514 3.44 36.85 27.22
C PRO A 514 4.61 37.72 27.75
N THR A 515 4.88 38.79 27.04
CA THR A 515 5.82 39.83 27.54
C THR A 515 5.36 40.18 28.94
N PRO A 516 6.22 40.08 29.97
CA PRO A 516 5.85 40.54 31.28
C PRO A 516 5.42 42.01 31.14
N SER A 517 4.17 42.31 31.46
CA SER A 517 3.65 43.67 31.48
C SER A 517 4.50 44.46 32.47
N THR A 518 5.30 45.37 31.96
CA THR A 518 5.95 46.44 32.77
C THR A 518 4.88 47.47 33.13
N GLU A 519 3.94 47.09 33.95
CA GLU A 519 3.04 47.96 34.67
C GLU A 519 2.89 47.39 36.06
N ASP A 520 3.71 47.89 36.99
CA ASP A 520 3.38 48.14 38.38
C ASP A 520 4.67 48.57 39.12
N THR A 521 5.02 49.85 38.95
CA THR A 521 5.78 50.62 39.95
C THR A 521 5.11 51.96 40.08
N GLU A 522 4.04 52.03 40.85
CA GLU A 522 3.70 53.23 41.58
C GLU A 522 3.33 52.86 43.02
N HIS A 523 4.19 53.25 43.89
CA HIS A 523 4.01 53.26 45.33
C HIS A 523 2.82 54.12 45.76
N THR A 524 1.96 53.56 46.61
CA THR A 524 1.33 54.38 47.67
C THR A 524 1.10 53.50 48.91
N GLU A 525 1.85 53.83 49.93
CA GLU A 525 1.60 53.41 51.32
C GLU A 525 0.27 53.96 51.82
N HIS A 526 -0.56 53.12 52.45
CA HIS A 526 -1.41 53.48 53.56
C HIS A 526 -1.76 52.28 54.44
N GLU A 527 -1.49 52.44 55.71
CA GLU A 527 -1.77 51.55 56.82
C GLU A 527 -3.27 51.54 57.25
N PRO A 528 -3.67 50.77 58.31
CA PRO A 528 -4.72 49.75 58.17
C PRO A 528 -6.01 50.15 58.93
N GLY A 529 -7.11 49.46 58.53
CA GLY A 529 -8.38 49.52 59.24
C GLY A 529 -9.03 48.15 59.36
N GLU A 530 -9.38 47.80 60.56
CA GLU A 530 -9.95 46.59 61.12
C GLU A 530 -11.31 46.18 60.54
N ALA A 531 -11.51 44.87 60.59
CA ALA A 531 -12.73 44.05 60.86
C ALA A 531 -13.90 44.09 59.89
N ASP A 532 -14.37 42.98 59.40
CA ASP A 532 -15.33 42.11 60.06
C ASP A 532 -15.60 40.82 59.27
N LEU A 533 -15.97 39.79 60.02
CA LEU A 533 -16.31 38.40 59.63
C LEU A 533 -17.57 38.31 58.79
N THR A 534 -17.56 37.40 57.77
CA THR A 534 -18.57 36.31 57.70
C THR A 534 -18.17 35.25 56.67
N ALA A 535 -18.36 34.00 57.08
CA ALA A 535 -18.15 32.76 56.36
C ALA A 535 -19.07 32.57 55.16
N ASP A 536 -18.63 31.95 54.10
CA ASP A 536 -19.23 30.69 53.64
C ASP A 536 -18.31 29.96 52.68
N GLY A 537 -18.32 28.61 52.79
CA GLY A 537 -17.37 27.72 52.19
C GLY A 537 -17.67 27.35 50.75
N THR A 538 -16.60 26.95 50.08
CA THR A 538 -16.63 25.83 49.13
C THR A 538 -15.21 25.28 48.94
N GLU A 539 -15.12 23.97 49.06
CA GLU A 539 -13.95 23.13 49.01
C GLU A 539 -13.19 23.26 47.67
N GLN A 540 -11.87 23.50 47.77
CA GLN A 540 -10.94 23.14 46.70
C GLN A 540 -10.07 21.98 47.21
N ALA A 541 -10.24 20.82 46.57
CA ALA A 541 -9.39 19.66 46.79
C ALA A 541 -8.06 19.85 46.03
N ALA A 542 -7.00 20.06 46.79
CA ALA A 542 -5.63 19.96 46.33
C ALA A 542 -5.17 18.51 46.50
N TYR A 543 -4.67 17.90 45.45
CA TYR A 543 -3.96 16.63 45.55
C TYR A 543 -2.46 16.86 45.68
N LEU A 544 -1.93 16.52 46.86
CA LEU A 544 -0.51 16.31 47.12
C LEU A 544 -0.15 14.89 46.69
N VAL A 545 0.90 14.75 45.87
CA VAL A 545 1.54 13.46 45.61
C VAL A 545 2.78 13.40 46.50
N GLU A 546 2.78 12.54 47.50
CA GLU A 546 3.94 12.17 48.30
C GLU A 546 4.81 11.16 47.54
N GLU A 547 6.12 11.45 47.49
CA GLU A 547 7.16 10.46 47.14
C GLU A 547 7.30 9.45 48.28
N GLN A 548 7.07 8.17 47.97
CA GLN A 548 7.51 7.06 48.84
C GLN A 548 8.79 6.45 48.29
N GLN A 549 9.88 6.67 49.03
CA GLN A 549 11.13 5.92 48.90
C GLN A 549 10.93 4.49 49.42
N LEU A 550 11.18 3.51 48.62
CA LEU A 550 11.33 2.11 49.04
C LEU A 550 12.80 1.70 48.93
N SER A 551 13.38 1.43 50.13
CA SER A 551 14.70 0.85 50.34
C SER A 551 14.74 -0.61 49.89
N THR A 552 15.73 -0.96 49.09
CA THR A 552 16.07 -2.35 48.74
C THR A 552 17.21 -2.86 49.58
N THR A 553 17.07 -4.03 50.16
CA THR A 553 18.17 -4.92 50.56
C THR A 553 18.05 -6.24 49.77
N PRO A 554 19.17 -6.86 49.38
CA PRO A 554 19.18 -7.95 48.44
C PRO A 554 19.09 -9.35 49.09
N GLN A 555 18.41 -10.25 48.42
CA GLN A 555 18.63 -11.68 48.68
C GLN A 555 19.03 -12.38 47.36
N ASP A 556 20.16 -13.06 47.48
CA ASP A 556 20.74 -14.02 46.56
C ASP A 556 19.73 -15.09 46.13
N ASN A 557 19.68 -15.37 44.83
CA ASN A 557 19.53 -16.72 44.34
C ASN A 557 20.15 -16.91 42.96
N GLN A 558 21.17 -17.73 42.91
CA GLN A 558 21.83 -18.27 41.74
C GLN A 558 20.85 -19.15 40.97
N GLN A 559 20.75 -18.98 39.66
CA GLN A 559 20.73 -20.08 38.71
C GLN A 559 20.73 -19.60 37.26
N ALA A 560 21.76 -20.10 36.56
CA ALA A 560 21.83 -20.44 35.13
C ALA A 560 21.70 -19.34 34.09
N GLU A 561 22.87 -18.89 33.64
CA GLU A 561 23.15 -18.32 32.35
C GLU A 561 22.75 -19.26 31.21
N HIS A 562 21.85 -18.79 30.34
CA HIS A 562 21.79 -19.22 28.93
C HIS A 562 21.72 -17.98 28.07
N THR A 563 22.85 -17.59 27.55
CA THR A 563 23.00 -16.69 26.41
C THR A 563 22.58 -17.40 25.13
N PRO A 564 21.70 -16.86 24.30
CA PRO A 564 21.56 -17.34 22.93
C PRO A 564 22.65 -16.70 22.06
N GLU A 565 23.47 -17.54 21.49
CA GLU A 565 24.45 -17.21 20.45
C GLU A 565 23.76 -16.51 19.26
N PHE A 566 24.30 -15.36 18.90
CA PHE A 566 24.03 -14.68 17.64
C PHE A 566 24.59 -15.52 16.49
N TYR A 567 23.71 -16.16 15.72
CA TYR A 567 24.08 -16.67 14.41
C TYR A 567 24.16 -15.51 13.43
N SER A 568 25.39 -15.19 13.02
CA SER A 568 25.71 -14.37 11.87
C SER A 568 25.19 -15.05 10.60
N ALA A 569 24.44 -14.31 9.81
CA ALA A 569 24.00 -14.73 8.48
C ALA A 569 25.21 -14.82 7.54
N PRO A 570 25.27 -15.82 6.66
CA PRO A 570 26.28 -15.86 5.62
C PRO A 570 25.99 -14.88 4.51
N GLU A 571 27.07 -14.25 4.04
CA GLU A 571 27.16 -13.31 2.93
C GLU A 571 26.40 -13.78 1.68
N ALA A 572 25.63 -12.86 1.12
CA ALA A 572 25.01 -12.98 -0.20
C ALA A 572 26.07 -12.64 -1.26
N GLU A 573 26.79 -13.63 -1.77
CA GLU A 573 27.54 -13.51 -3.01
C GLU A 573 26.79 -14.13 -4.18
N ARG A 574 26.82 -13.35 -5.28
CA ARG A 574 26.60 -13.69 -6.69
C ARG A 574 25.19 -13.67 -7.24
N TYR A 575 24.84 -12.49 -7.72
CA TYR A 575 24.00 -12.39 -8.91
C TYR A 575 24.88 -12.09 -10.13
N ALA A 576 24.77 -12.99 -11.09
CA ALA A 576 25.47 -12.94 -12.37
C ALA A 576 25.08 -11.69 -13.17
N THR A 577 26.08 -11.02 -13.68
CA THR A 577 26.07 -9.98 -14.69
C THR A 577 25.25 -10.39 -15.91
N TYR A 578 24.13 -9.70 -16.15
CA TYR A 578 23.50 -9.67 -17.46
C TYR A 578 24.11 -8.51 -18.26
N THR A 579 24.81 -8.86 -19.33
CA THR A 579 25.31 -7.98 -20.37
C THR A 579 24.16 -7.23 -21.04
N GLN A 580 24.32 -5.92 -21.17
CA GLN A 580 23.46 -5.05 -21.98
C GLN A 580 23.58 -5.39 -23.47
N PRO A 581 22.50 -5.36 -24.24
CA PRO A 581 22.57 -5.20 -25.68
C PRO A 581 22.55 -3.72 -26.08
N GLU A 582 23.24 -3.49 -27.13
CA GLU A 582 23.69 -2.30 -27.82
C GLU A 582 22.60 -1.22 -28.11
N THR A 583 23.11 -0.01 -28.16
CA THR A 583 22.53 1.25 -28.60
C THR A 583 21.80 1.18 -29.93
N TYR A 584 20.58 1.76 -29.98
CA TYR A 584 19.94 2.20 -31.21
C TYR A 584 19.71 3.71 -31.22
N GLU A 585 20.01 4.30 -32.38
CA GLU A 585 20.06 5.69 -32.74
C GLU A 585 18.76 6.47 -32.49
N GLU A 586 18.95 7.75 -32.14
CA GLU A 586 17.92 8.80 -32.08
C GLU A 586 17.31 9.07 -33.46
N ALA A 587 15.99 9.08 -33.52
CA ALA A 587 15.23 9.67 -34.62
C ALA A 587 14.45 10.90 -34.11
N ASP A 588 14.85 12.01 -34.66
CA ASP A 588 14.30 13.36 -34.54
C ASP A 588 12.86 13.43 -35.06
N LEU A 589 11.92 13.88 -34.24
CA LEU A 589 10.59 14.34 -34.67
C LEU A 589 10.21 15.63 -33.94
N SER A 590 10.41 16.72 -34.67
CA SER A 590 9.99 18.09 -34.35
C SER A 590 8.47 18.31 -34.54
N HIS A 591 7.94 19.14 -33.65
CA HIS A 591 6.78 20.04 -33.79
C HIS A 591 5.35 19.48 -33.93
N THR A 592 4.57 19.66 -32.87
CA THR A 592 3.19 20.14 -32.98
C THR A 592 2.86 21.07 -31.79
N GLN A 593 2.58 22.34 -32.12
CA GLN A 593 2.12 23.36 -31.19
C GLN A 593 0.66 23.09 -30.79
N LEU A 594 0.35 23.20 -29.50
CA LEU A 594 -1.01 23.37 -29.00
C LEU A 594 -1.09 24.67 -28.20
N GLN A 595 -2.09 25.45 -28.55
CA GLN A 595 -2.40 26.79 -28.04
C GLN A 595 -2.75 26.77 -26.55
N GLU A 596 -2.15 27.71 -25.79
CA GLU A 596 -2.50 28.03 -24.41
C GLU A 596 -3.58 29.11 -24.37
N GLU A 597 -4.67 28.86 -23.66
CA GLU A 597 -5.61 29.90 -23.23
C GLU A 597 -5.15 30.49 -21.89
N HIS A 598 -4.82 31.77 -21.90
CA HIS A 598 -4.45 32.54 -20.71
C HIS A 598 -5.71 32.95 -19.91
N TYR A 599 -5.74 32.55 -18.64
CA TYR A 599 -6.61 33.20 -17.64
C TYR A 599 -5.72 33.90 -16.60
N THR A 600 -5.73 35.22 -16.60
CA THR A 600 -5.05 36.05 -15.59
C THR A 600 -6.01 36.34 -14.45
N ALA A 601 -5.69 35.84 -13.24
CA ALA A 601 -6.29 36.28 -11.99
C ALA A 601 -5.22 36.97 -11.13
N GLU A 602 -5.46 38.21 -10.73
CA GLU A 602 -4.60 38.97 -9.82
C GLU A 602 -4.62 38.38 -8.40
N PRO A 603 -3.50 38.35 -7.69
CA PRO A 603 -3.44 37.82 -6.34
C PRO A 603 -3.93 38.86 -5.32
N THR A 604 -4.91 38.47 -4.53
CA THR A 604 -5.33 39.17 -3.30
C THR A 604 -4.34 38.87 -2.16
N PRO A 605 -3.90 39.84 -1.38
CA PRO A 605 -2.97 39.61 -0.29
C PRO A 605 -3.66 38.86 0.86
N MET A 606 -3.19 37.67 1.18
CA MET A 606 -3.60 36.92 2.36
C MET A 606 -2.58 37.11 3.49
N VAL A 607 -3.10 37.42 4.66
CA VAL A 607 -2.37 37.56 5.91
C VAL A 607 -2.62 36.33 6.76
N GLU A 608 -1.56 35.67 7.11
CA GLU A 608 -1.27 34.70 8.19
C GLU A 608 -0.66 33.39 7.72
N ALA A 609 0.68 33.42 7.55
CA ALA A 609 1.49 32.21 7.44
C ALA A 609 1.73 31.62 8.84
N VAL A 610 1.46 30.33 9.02
CA VAL A 610 1.58 29.67 10.33
C VAL A 610 2.90 28.93 10.49
N SER A 611 3.50 28.44 9.41
CA SER A 611 4.83 27.79 9.43
C SER A 611 5.40 27.66 8.02
N GLN A 612 6.66 28.01 7.84
CA GLN A 612 7.40 27.77 6.61
C GLN A 612 8.47 26.71 6.84
N THR A 613 8.50 25.70 5.98
CA THR A 613 9.49 24.64 6.04
C THR A 613 10.37 24.68 4.79
N HIS A 614 11.68 24.72 4.98
CA HIS A 614 12.66 24.74 3.90
C HIS A 614 13.52 23.48 3.92
N LEU A 615 13.61 22.81 2.79
CA LEU A 615 14.53 21.71 2.55
C LEU A 615 15.49 22.12 1.43
N LEU A 616 16.77 22.29 1.76
CA LEU A 616 17.81 22.73 0.83
C LEU A 616 18.84 21.62 0.65
N ALA A 617 19.16 21.28 -0.61
CA ALA A 617 20.27 20.37 -0.91
C ALA A 617 21.62 21.09 -0.70
N HIS A 618 22.48 20.52 0.13
CA HIS A 618 23.88 20.91 0.20
C HIS A 618 24.71 20.01 -0.73
N SER A 619 25.17 20.54 -1.86
CA SER A 619 26.27 19.91 -2.57
C SER A 619 27.54 20.19 -1.77
N THR A 620 28.21 19.15 -1.31
CA THR A 620 29.53 19.25 -0.69
C THR A 620 30.53 19.71 -1.73
N VAL A 621 30.70 21.02 -1.89
CA VAL A 621 31.96 21.57 -2.37
C VAL A 621 32.77 21.87 -1.09
N LEU A 622 33.69 21.00 -0.77
CA LEU A 622 34.79 21.30 0.13
C LEU A 622 35.70 22.31 -0.57
N ASP A 623 35.40 23.59 -0.45
CA ASP A 623 36.40 24.62 -0.64
C ASP A 623 37.13 24.81 0.69
N LEU A 624 38.25 24.13 0.82
CA LEU A 624 39.28 24.42 1.81
C LEU A 624 39.96 25.73 1.37
N VAL A 625 39.72 26.79 2.13
CA VAL A 625 40.69 27.90 2.27
C VAL A 625 41.24 27.86 3.67
#